data_c453c929cf8f02f8704d15fff8670843
#
_entry.id   c453c929cf8f02f8704d15fff8670843
#
_cell.length_a   1.000
_cell.length_b   1.000
_cell.length_c   1.000
_cell.angle_alpha   90.00
_cell.angle_beta   90.00
_cell.angle_gamma   90.00
#
_symmetry.space_group_name_H-M   'P 1'
#
loop_
_entity.id
_entity.type
_entity.pdbx_description
1 polymer ?
#
loop_
_entity_poly.entity_id
_entity_poly.type
_entity_poly.pdbx_seq_one_letter_code
_entity_poly.pdbx_strand_id
1 'polypeptide(L)'
;MSSVFKPSLAVALVLGFATTAYAATGEFGNMCSWGLANHKNVQTDCTISSEFRGRTYCFGSPEAQANFMKNPTSNLAKAEAFYKSEHKG
;
A
#
# COMPACT_ATOMS: atom_id res chain seq x y z
N MET A 1 1.86 47.35 0.25
CA MET A 1 1.92 46.96 0.14
C MET A 1 1.96 46.11 0.18
N SER A 2 2.00 46.10 0.15
CA SER A 2 2.04 45.23 0.12
C SER A 2 1.91 44.31 0.01
N SER A 3 1.85 44.29 -0.02
CA SER A 3 1.73 43.48 -0.11
C SER A 3 1.56 42.64 -0.42
N VAL A 4 1.52 42.72 -0.58
CA VAL A 4 1.28 41.92 -0.86
C VAL A 4 1.44 40.98 -1.06
N PHE A 5 1.63 40.89 -1.11
CA PHE A 5 1.75 39.92 -1.28
C PHE A 5 1.67 39.01 -1.26
N LYS A 6 1.55 38.87 -1.19
CA LYS A 6 1.52 38.05 -1.14
C LYS A 6 1.24 37.12 -1.27
N PRO A 7 1.01 37.12 -1.30
CA PRO A 7 0.76 36.14 -1.38
C PRO A 7 0.67 35.37 -1.81
N SER A 8 0.67 35.31 -2.21
CA SER A 8 0.48 34.45 -2.59
C SER A 8 0.85 33.56 -2.66
N LEU A 9 1.11 33.32 -2.61
CA LEU A 9 1.47 32.36 -2.57
C LEU A 9 1.29 31.46 -2.41
N ALA A 10 0.99 31.52 -2.23
CA ALA A 10 0.87 30.61 -1.86
C ALA A 10 0.47 29.74 -2.29
N VAL A 11 0.20 29.79 -2.67
CA VAL A 11 -0.31 28.97 -3.07
C VAL A 11 0.08 28.02 -3.51
N ALA A 12 0.36 27.97 -3.76
CA ALA A 12 0.65 27.13 -4.23
C ALA A 12 0.90 26.13 -3.81
N LEU A 13 0.97 26.10 -3.37
CA LEU A 13 1.19 25.11 -2.99
C LEU A 13 0.62 24.25 -2.98
N VAL A 14 0.29 24.38 -3.02
CA VAL A 14 -0.30 23.52 -2.94
C VAL A 14 -0.42 22.77 -3.71
N LEU A 15 -0.31 22.85 -4.20
CA LEU A 15 -0.48 22.18 -4.92
C LEU A 15 -0.06 21.15 -5.05
N GLY A 16 0.39 21.09 -4.89
CA GLY A 16 0.83 20.13 -5.10
C GLY A 16 0.61 19.08 -4.70
N PHE A 17 0.36 18.91 -4.30
CA PHE A 17 0.20 17.92 -3.98
C PHE A 17 -0.56 17.19 -4.26
N ALA A 18 -0.98 17.57 -4.24
CA ALA A 18 -1.91 16.89 -4.56
C ALA A 18 -1.74 15.95 -5.43
N THR A 19 -1.11 16.01 -5.88
CA THR A 19 -0.93 15.24 -6.70
C THR A 19 -0.83 13.97 -6.52
N THR A 20 -0.82 13.61 -5.70
CA THR A 20 -0.63 12.41 -5.43
C THR A 20 -1.70 11.60 -5.55
N ALA A 21 -2.26 11.45 -6.59
CA ALA A 21 -3.30 10.60 -6.77
C ALA A 21 -2.94 9.25 -7.17
N TYR A 22 -1.80 8.84 -6.99
CA TYR A 22 -1.43 7.49 -7.35
C TYR A 22 -1.93 6.50 -6.37
N ALA A 23 -2.25 5.31 -6.82
CA ALA A 23 -2.48 4.19 -5.95
C ALA A 23 -1.24 3.94 -5.13
N ALA A 24 -1.40 3.48 -3.92
CA ALA A 24 -0.26 3.16 -3.07
C ALA A 24 0.57 2.07 -3.71
N THR A 25 1.87 2.14 -3.49
CA THR A 25 2.76 1.06 -3.86
C THR A 25 2.97 0.22 -2.63
N GLY A 26 2.63 -1.05 -2.71
CA GLY A 26 2.70 -1.92 -1.56
C GLY A 26 3.80 -2.94 -1.65
N GLU A 27 3.97 -3.67 -0.57
CA GLU A 27 4.93 -4.75 -0.51
C GLU A 27 4.55 -5.85 -1.50
N PHE A 28 5.50 -6.67 -1.85
CA PHE A 28 5.30 -7.80 -2.74
C PHE A 28 4.86 -7.38 -4.15
N GLY A 29 5.25 -6.19 -4.58
CA GLY A 29 4.85 -5.74 -5.91
C GLY A 29 3.35 -5.60 -6.07
N ASN A 30 2.66 -5.16 -5.03
CA ASN A 30 1.22 -4.99 -5.00
C ASN A 30 0.43 -6.29 -5.06
N MET A 31 1.09 -7.42 -4.82
CA MET A 31 0.36 -8.67 -4.74
C MET A 31 -0.48 -8.72 -3.48
N CYS A 32 -1.60 -9.41 -3.54
CA CYS A 32 -2.49 -9.54 -2.40
C CYS A 32 -1.79 -10.30 -1.28
N SER A 33 -1.57 -9.64 -0.15
CA SER A 33 -0.84 -10.26 0.95
C SER A 33 -1.58 -11.47 1.53
N TRP A 34 -2.91 -11.41 1.58
CA TRP A 34 -3.70 -12.56 2.03
C TRP A 34 -3.56 -13.73 1.04
N GLY A 35 -3.57 -13.42 -0.25
CA GLY A 35 -3.35 -14.44 -1.25
C GLY A 35 -2.02 -15.13 -1.05
N LEU A 36 -0.96 -14.35 -0.87
CA LEU A 36 0.37 -14.91 -0.67
C LEU A 36 0.42 -15.78 0.58
N ALA A 37 -0.24 -15.35 1.66
CA ALA A 37 -0.27 -16.15 2.89
C ALA A 37 -0.96 -17.50 2.66
N ASN A 38 -1.77 -17.60 1.61
CA ASN A 38 -2.46 -18.83 1.25
C ASN A 38 -1.89 -19.46 -0.02
N HIS A 39 -0.66 -19.10 -0.36
CA HIS A 39 0.07 -19.65 -1.49
C HIS A 39 -0.61 -19.37 -2.83
N LYS A 40 -1.15 -18.16 -2.98
CA LYS A 40 -1.78 -17.74 -4.23
C LYS A 40 -1.18 -16.43 -4.70
N ASN A 41 -0.99 -16.32 -5.99
CA ASN A 41 -0.50 -15.09 -6.60
C ASN A 41 -1.67 -14.31 -7.16
N VAL A 42 -2.09 -13.28 -6.45
CA VAL A 42 -3.21 -12.45 -6.85
C VAL A 42 -2.70 -11.02 -7.01
N GLN A 43 -2.67 -10.55 -8.23
CA GLN A 43 -2.20 -9.19 -8.50
C GLN A 43 -3.31 -8.20 -8.14
N THR A 44 -2.95 -7.07 -7.53
CA THR A 44 -3.92 -6.04 -7.18
C THR A 44 -3.45 -4.69 -7.70
N ASP A 45 -4.36 -3.72 -7.67
CA ASP A 45 -4.01 -2.34 -7.95
C ASP A 45 -3.76 -1.56 -6.65
N CYS A 46 -3.77 -2.24 -5.53
CA CYS A 46 -3.49 -1.68 -4.22
C CYS A 46 -4.44 -0.58 -3.77
N THR A 47 -5.66 -0.56 -4.32
CA THR A 47 -6.67 0.39 -3.84
C THR A 47 -7.20 -0.03 -2.47
N ILE A 48 -7.10 -1.31 -2.15
CA ILE A 48 -7.43 -1.82 -0.81
C ILE A 48 -6.11 -2.15 -0.14
N SER A 49 -5.77 -1.42 0.91
CA SER A 49 -4.50 -1.61 1.56
C SER A 49 -4.59 -1.33 3.04
N SER A 50 -3.61 -1.81 3.78
CA SER A 50 -3.46 -1.53 5.20
C SER A 50 -2.00 -1.32 5.49
N GLU A 51 -1.72 -0.49 6.48
CA GLU A 51 -0.37 -0.32 6.96
C GLU A 51 -0.13 -1.21 8.16
N PHE A 52 1.03 -1.82 8.19
CA PHE A 52 1.41 -2.68 9.29
C PHE A 52 2.92 -2.58 9.44
N ARG A 53 3.37 -2.19 10.62
CA ARG A 53 4.79 -2.01 10.92
C ARG A 53 5.46 -1.04 9.95
N GLY A 54 4.75 0.00 9.58
CA GLY A 54 5.32 1.05 8.73
C GLY A 54 5.37 0.73 7.26
N ARG A 55 4.76 -0.38 6.84
CA ARG A 55 4.74 -0.78 5.44
C ARG A 55 3.31 -0.95 4.98
N THR A 56 3.12 -0.80 3.67
CA THR A 56 1.80 -0.89 3.07
C THR A 56 1.63 -2.26 2.44
N TYR A 57 0.51 -2.90 2.75
CA TYR A 57 0.18 -4.22 2.20
C TYR A 57 -1.12 -4.13 1.42
N CYS A 58 -1.14 -4.73 0.24
CA CYS A 58 -2.26 -4.64 -0.67
C CYS A 58 -3.14 -5.87 -0.59
N PHE A 59 -4.40 -5.71 -0.94
CA PHE A 59 -5.37 -6.81 -0.88
C PHE A 59 -6.28 -6.75 -2.09
N GLY A 60 -6.73 -7.92 -2.52
CA GLY A 60 -7.62 -8.01 -3.67
C GLY A 60 -9.08 -7.75 -3.33
N SER A 61 -9.43 -7.79 -2.05
CA SER A 61 -10.82 -7.59 -1.63
C SER A 61 -10.84 -7.13 -0.17
N PRO A 62 -11.94 -6.52 0.27
CA PRO A 62 -12.06 -6.17 1.69
C PRO A 62 -12.03 -7.40 2.60
N GLU A 63 -12.51 -8.53 2.12
CA GLU A 63 -12.47 -9.76 2.90
C GLU A 63 -11.05 -10.25 3.10
N ALA A 64 -10.24 -10.19 2.05
CA ALA A 64 -8.84 -10.57 2.15
C ALA A 64 -8.13 -9.67 3.17
N GLN A 65 -8.41 -8.38 3.11
CA GLN A 65 -7.85 -7.43 4.06
C GLN A 65 -8.23 -7.81 5.50
N ALA A 66 -9.51 -8.05 5.74
CA ALA A 66 -9.99 -8.37 7.08
C ALA A 66 -9.37 -9.66 7.58
N ASN A 67 -9.30 -10.68 6.73
CA ASN A 67 -8.73 -11.97 7.13
C ASN A 67 -7.24 -11.85 7.47
N PHE A 68 -6.50 -11.11 6.64
CA PHE A 68 -5.08 -10.91 6.90
C PHE A 68 -4.87 -10.19 8.23
N MET A 69 -5.66 -9.16 8.49
CA MET A 69 -5.48 -8.31 9.66
C MET A 69 -5.98 -8.93 10.95
N LYS A 70 -6.62 -10.09 10.89
CA LYS A 70 -6.97 -10.83 12.10
C LYS A 70 -5.72 -11.33 12.82
N ASN A 71 -4.68 -11.63 12.07
CA ASN A 71 -3.43 -12.11 12.65
C ASN A 71 -2.29 -11.71 11.72
N PRO A 72 -2.00 -10.40 11.65
CA PRO A 72 -1.08 -9.91 10.62
C PRO A 72 0.34 -10.43 10.77
N THR A 73 0.81 -10.64 12.00
CA THR A 73 2.18 -11.12 12.20
C THR A 73 2.36 -12.50 11.58
N SER A 74 1.46 -13.42 11.88
CA SER A 74 1.55 -14.77 11.35
C SER A 74 1.31 -14.80 9.86
N ASN A 75 0.31 -14.05 9.40
CA ASN A 75 -0.02 -14.04 7.98
C ASN A 75 1.08 -13.40 7.16
N LEU A 76 1.73 -12.37 7.70
CA LEU A 76 2.86 -11.75 7.00
C LEU A 76 4.02 -12.73 6.86
N ALA A 77 4.31 -13.49 7.91
CA ALA A 77 5.40 -14.47 7.84
C ALA A 77 5.12 -15.50 6.74
N LYS A 78 3.87 -15.95 6.64
CA LYS A 78 3.50 -16.91 5.58
C LYS A 78 3.62 -16.28 4.20
N ALA A 79 3.16 -15.03 4.06
CA ALA A 79 3.23 -14.35 2.78
C ALA A 79 4.66 -14.17 2.35
N GLU A 80 5.53 -13.76 3.27
CA GLU A 80 6.94 -13.55 2.95
C GLU A 80 7.61 -14.85 2.52
N ALA A 81 7.32 -15.93 3.22
CA ALA A 81 7.92 -17.21 2.89
C ALA A 81 7.52 -17.65 1.48
N PHE A 82 6.25 -17.53 1.15
CA PHE A 82 5.78 -17.92 -0.16
C PHE A 82 6.35 -17.01 -1.25
N TYR A 83 6.32 -15.71 -1.01
CA TYR A 83 6.84 -14.76 -1.99
C TYR A 83 8.31 -15.02 -2.28
N LYS A 84 9.10 -15.26 -1.24
CA LYS A 84 10.51 -15.57 -1.43
C LYS A 84 10.71 -16.84 -2.23
N SER A 85 9.91 -17.87 -1.96
CA SER A 85 10.08 -19.12 -2.66
C SER A 85 9.74 -18.98 -4.13
N GLU A 86 8.80 -18.09 -4.48
CA GLU A 86 8.41 -17.87 -5.86
C GLU A 86 9.39 -16.97 -6.61
N HIS A 87 10.13 -16.15 -5.87
CA HIS A 87 11.01 -15.16 -6.50
C HIS A 87 12.49 -15.40 -6.25
N LYS A 88 12.83 -16.58 -5.77
CA LYS A 88 14.24 -16.81 -5.56
C LYS A 88 14.90 -17.17 -6.86
N GLY A 89 16.05 -16.80 -6.97
CA GLY A 89 16.80 -17.20 -8.07
C GLY A 89 16.89 -17.02 -9.26
#